data_d35496a9744bdd4d4522cfefe074601f
#
_entry.id   d35496a9744bdd4d4522cfefe074601f
#
_cell.length_a   1.000
_cell.length_b   1.000
_cell.length_c   1.000
_cell.angle_alpha   90.00
_cell.angle_beta   90.00
_cell.angle_gamma   90.00
#
_symmetry.space_group_name_H-M   'P 1'
#
loop_
_entity.id
_entity.type
_entity.pdbx_description
1 polymer ?
#
loop_
_entity_poly.entity_id
_entity_poly.type
_entity_poly.pdbx_seq_one_letter_code
_entity_poly.pdbx_strand_id
1 'polypeptide(L)' 'MKRVKQSEVIVDMVQDGSMTMKDASIAANRNQVYVSNARNKREPSIGTVALIANVYGLDVALIDRKTHETRYIIEPPK' A
#
# COMPACT_ATOMS: atom_id res chain seq x y z
N MET A 1 -5.21 9.11 -13.42
CA MET A 1 -4.45 8.42 -12.35
C MET A 1 -4.21 9.39 -11.20
N LYS A 2 -4.58 9.00 -10.00
CA LYS A 2 -4.41 9.82 -8.80
C LYS A 2 -2.95 9.78 -8.35
N ARG A 3 -2.38 10.95 -8.03
CA ARG A 3 -1.04 11.05 -7.44
C ARG A 3 -1.20 11.29 -5.94
N VAL A 4 -0.46 10.52 -5.14
CA VAL A 4 -0.52 10.64 -3.68
C VAL A 4 0.88 10.80 -3.11
N LYS A 5 0.98 11.45 -1.96
CA LYS A 5 2.24 11.56 -1.23
C LYS A 5 2.53 10.26 -0.51
N GLN A 6 3.81 9.95 -0.32
CA GLN A 6 4.24 8.76 0.43
C GLN A 6 3.59 8.70 1.81
N SER A 7 3.48 9.83 2.49
CA SER A 7 2.91 9.90 3.84
C SER A 7 1.40 9.66 3.87
N GLU A 8 0.73 9.70 2.73
CA GLU A 8 -0.74 9.62 2.65
C GLU A 8 -1.24 8.37 1.95
N VAL A 9 -0.36 7.61 1.30
CA VAL A 9 -0.80 6.50 0.45
C VAL A 9 -1.55 5.42 1.24
N ILE A 10 -1.08 5.09 2.44
CA ILE A 10 -1.74 4.07 3.27
C ILE A 10 -3.07 4.59 3.80
N VAL A 11 -3.12 5.86 4.19
CA VAL A 11 -4.37 6.52 4.62
C VAL A 11 -5.42 6.40 3.52
N ASP A 12 -5.02 6.74 2.29
CA ASP A 12 -5.93 6.70 1.15
C ASP A 12 -6.40 5.28 0.83
N MET A 13 -5.49 4.29 0.87
CA MET A 13 -5.87 2.89 0.63
C MET A 13 -6.87 2.39 1.66
N VAL A 14 -6.65 2.70 2.94
CA VAL A 14 -7.58 2.31 4.01
C VAL A 14 -8.93 2.97 3.82
N GLN A 15 -8.92 4.25 3.48
CA GLN A 15 -10.15 5.05 3.32
C GLN A 15 -10.99 4.58 2.14
N ASP A 16 -10.34 4.24 1.02
CA ASP A 16 -11.02 3.80 -0.20
C ASP A 16 -11.35 2.30 -0.17
N GLY A 17 -10.69 1.54 0.69
CA GLY A 17 -10.88 0.09 0.79
C GLY A 17 -12.10 -0.28 1.61
N SER A 18 -12.54 -1.52 1.43
CA SER A 18 -13.69 -2.07 2.17
C SER A 18 -13.28 -2.79 3.45
N MET A 19 -12.00 -2.97 3.68
CA MET A 19 -11.47 -3.75 4.79
C MET A 19 -11.00 -2.84 5.91
N THR A 20 -11.27 -3.22 7.18
CA THR A 20 -10.76 -2.47 8.32
C THR A 20 -9.24 -2.63 8.43
N MET A 21 -8.58 -1.72 9.14
CA MET A 21 -7.13 -1.81 9.36
C MET A 21 -6.75 -3.11 10.09
N LYS A 22 -7.56 -3.54 11.04
CA LYS A 22 -7.35 -4.79 11.76
C LYS A 22 -7.43 -5.98 10.81
N ASP A 23 -8.48 -6.06 10.00
CA ASP A 23 -8.69 -7.17 9.07
C ASP A 23 -7.60 -7.18 8.00
N ALA A 24 -7.20 -6.00 7.50
CA ALA A 24 -6.11 -5.89 6.54
C ALA A 24 -4.78 -6.37 7.13
N SER A 25 -4.52 -6.06 8.41
CA SER A 25 -3.31 -6.53 9.10
C SER A 25 -3.27 -8.04 9.19
N ILE A 26 -4.40 -8.65 9.56
CA ILE A 26 -4.52 -10.10 9.66
C ILE A 26 -4.37 -10.74 8.28
N ALA A 27 -5.00 -10.18 7.25
CA ALA A 27 -4.90 -10.68 5.88
C ALA A 27 -3.46 -10.60 5.35
N ALA A 28 -2.67 -9.62 5.82
CA ALA A 28 -1.25 -9.51 5.49
C ALA A 28 -0.37 -10.47 6.30
N ASN A 29 -0.97 -11.29 7.15
CA ASN A 29 -0.27 -12.21 8.04
C ASN A 29 0.65 -11.46 9.02
N ARG A 30 0.14 -10.37 9.57
CA ARG A 30 0.85 -9.50 10.51
C ARG A 30 0.01 -9.31 11.77
N ASN A 31 0.65 -8.68 12.78
CA ASN A 31 -0.03 -8.28 14.01
C ASN A 31 -1.21 -7.36 13.68
N GLN A 32 -2.28 -7.45 14.46
CA GLN A 32 -3.53 -6.71 14.19
C GLN A 32 -3.39 -5.17 14.17
N VAL A 33 -2.28 -4.63 14.68
CA VAL A 33 -2.01 -3.19 14.66
C VAL A 33 -1.03 -2.77 13.56
N TYR A 34 -0.63 -3.71 12.70
CA TYR A 34 0.39 -3.46 11.69
C TYR A 34 0.02 -2.31 10.75
N VAL A 35 -1.18 -2.35 10.19
CA VAL A 35 -1.63 -1.33 9.24
C VAL A 35 -1.81 0.02 9.92
N SER A 36 -2.36 0.06 11.15
CA SER A 36 -2.52 1.33 11.86
C SER A 36 -1.17 1.96 12.20
N ASN A 37 -0.18 1.14 12.55
CA ASN A 37 1.18 1.63 12.80
C ASN A 37 1.82 2.16 11.51
N ALA A 38 1.66 1.44 10.41
CA ALA A 38 2.19 1.86 9.11
C ALA A 38 1.53 3.16 8.62
N ARG A 39 0.23 3.30 8.84
CA ARG A 39 -0.54 4.49 8.49
C ARG A 39 0.02 5.76 9.15
N ASN A 40 0.56 5.63 10.34
CA ASN A 40 1.08 6.75 11.10
C ASN A 40 2.52 7.14 10.74
N LYS A 41 3.20 6.36 9.90
CA LYS A 41 4.55 6.67 9.45
C LYS A 41 4.52 7.71 8.34
N ARG A 42 5.45 8.68 8.41
CA ARG A 42 5.58 9.71 7.37
C ARG A 42 6.17 9.14 6.08
N GLU A 43 7.05 8.16 6.20
CA GLU A 43 7.76 7.57 5.07
C GLU A 43 7.71 6.05 5.17
N PRO A 44 6.54 5.44 4.95
CA PRO A 44 6.48 3.98 4.95
C PRO A 44 7.37 3.41 3.84
N SER A 45 8.04 2.30 4.12
CA SER A 45 8.90 1.68 3.12
C SER A 45 8.08 1.16 1.95
N ILE A 46 8.72 1.04 0.80
CA ILE A 46 8.05 0.51 -0.40
C ILE A 46 7.56 -0.93 -0.17
N GLY A 47 8.29 -1.73 0.60
CA GLY A 47 7.86 -3.07 0.95
C GLY A 47 6.59 -3.08 1.78
N THR A 48 6.49 -2.18 2.76
CA THR A 48 5.30 -2.03 3.58
C THR A 48 4.11 -1.59 2.73
N VAL A 49 4.31 -0.61 1.86
CA VAL A 49 3.26 -0.13 0.97
C VAL A 49 2.79 -1.24 0.04
N ALA A 50 3.72 -2.01 -0.54
CA ALA A 50 3.38 -3.10 -1.45
C ALA A 50 2.58 -4.21 -0.73
N LEU A 51 2.97 -4.56 0.49
CA LEU A 51 2.29 -5.59 1.27
C LEU A 51 0.83 -5.16 1.57
N ILE A 52 0.65 -3.95 2.03
CA ILE A 52 -0.68 -3.42 2.36
C ILE A 52 -1.51 -3.26 1.08
N ALA A 53 -0.91 -2.74 0.01
CA ALA A 53 -1.59 -2.56 -1.27
C ALA A 53 -2.15 -3.89 -1.79
N ASN A 54 -1.37 -4.96 -1.71
CA ASN A 54 -1.81 -6.27 -2.17
C ASN A 54 -3.03 -6.77 -1.41
N VAL A 55 -3.10 -6.50 -0.11
CA VAL A 55 -4.26 -6.88 0.69
C VAL A 55 -5.52 -6.19 0.20
N TYR A 56 -5.40 -4.95 -0.27
CA TYR A 56 -6.51 -4.19 -0.82
C TYR A 56 -6.71 -4.43 -2.33
N GLY A 57 -6.04 -5.42 -2.90
CA GLY A 57 -6.20 -5.77 -4.31
C GLY A 57 -5.46 -4.84 -5.27
N LEU A 58 -4.44 -4.15 -4.77
CA LEU A 58 -3.66 -3.19 -5.55
C LEU A 58 -2.22 -3.65 -5.72
N ASP A 59 -1.58 -3.17 -6.77
CA ASP A 59 -0.15 -3.35 -6.99
C ASP A 59 0.58 -2.02 -6.86
N VAL A 60 1.81 -2.07 -6.38
CA VAL A 60 2.73 -0.94 -6.45
C VAL A 60 3.52 -1.08 -7.75
N ALA A 61 3.52 -0.05 -8.56
CA ALA A 61 4.12 -0.13 -9.89
C ALA A 61 4.97 1.10 -10.20
N LEU A 62 5.98 0.89 -11.03
CA LEU A 62 6.76 1.96 -11.62
C LEU A 62 6.24 2.19 -13.03
N ILE A 63 5.79 3.42 -13.29
CA ILE A 63 5.11 3.79 -14.52
C ILE A 63 5.98 4.76 -15.30
N ASP A 64 6.13 4.52 -16.60
CA ASP A 64 6.84 5.44 -17.49
C ASP A 64 6.10 6.77 -17.56
N ARG A 65 6.79 7.89 -17.26
CA ARG A 65 6.16 9.21 -17.23
C ARG A 65 5.65 9.67 -18.58
N LYS A 66 6.32 9.25 -19.66
CA LYS A 66 5.98 9.71 -21.01
C LYS A 66 4.86 8.89 -21.62
N THR A 67 4.97 7.56 -21.53
CA THR A 67 4.04 6.65 -22.19
C THR A 67 2.90 6.22 -21.30
N HIS A 68 3.03 6.39 -19.98
CA HIS A 68 2.11 5.90 -18.96
C HIS A 68 2.00 4.37 -18.92
N GLU A 69 2.99 3.68 -19.49
CA GLU A 69 3.05 2.22 -19.43
C GLU A 69 3.64 1.76 -18.12
N THR A 70 3.06 0.70 -17.56
CA THR A 70 3.62 0.04 -16.39
C THR A 70 4.88 -0.72 -16.80
N ARG A 71 6.00 -0.35 -16.20
CA ARG A 71 7.31 -0.95 -16.52
C ARG A 71 7.67 -2.07 -15.54
N TYR A 72 7.37 -1.91 -14.27
CA TYR A 72 7.69 -2.86 -13.22
C TYR A 72 6.59 -2.89 -12.19
N ILE A 73 6.32 -4.06 -11.64
CA ILE A 73 5.44 -4.23 -10.48
C ILE A 73 6.31 -4.65 -9.31
N ILE A 74 6.17 -3.98 -8.18
CA ILE A 74 6.96 -4.25 -6.98
C ILE A 74 6.26 -5.34 -6.19
N GLU A 75 6.91 -6.50 -6.06
CA GLU A 75 6.37 -7.58 -5.25
C GLU A 75 6.54 -7.27 -3.76
N PRO A 76 5.54 -7.59 -2.92
CA PRO A 76 5.67 -7.39 -1.49
C PRO A 76 6.69 -8.37 -0.89
N PRO A 77 7.30 -8.01 0.26
CA PRO A 77 8.19 -8.94 0.96
C PRO A 77 7.37 -10.13 1.48
N LYS A 78 8.02 -11.28 1.54
CA LYS A 78 7.40 -12.51 2.05
C LYS A 78 7.39 -12.54 3.58
#